data_184d6e6cc3ecd4954ef22fb79e2f86af
#
_entry.id   184d6e6cc3ecd4954ef22fb79e2f86af
#
_cell.length_a   1.000
_cell.length_b   1.000
_cell.length_c   1.000
_cell.angle_alpha   90.00
_cell.angle_beta   90.00
_cell.angle_gamma   90.00
#
_symmetry.space_group_name_H-M   'P 1'
#
loop_
_entity.id
_entity.type
_entity.pdbx_description
1 polymer ?
#
loop_
_entity_poly.entity_id
_entity_poly.type
_entity_poly.pdbx_seq_one_letter_code
_entity_poly.pdbx_strand_id
1 'polypeptide(L)' 'MKVLLTGGTGYIGSAVLTALTAHGHEVTALVRSEGSARRVEAAGATPVVADITDPTAVAALLADVDAAVHAA' A
#
# COMPACT_ATOMS: atom_id res chain seq x y z
N MET A 1 -5.18 1.82 -12.59
CA MET A 1 -4.45 3.00 -12.07
C MET A 1 -3.44 2.59 -11.02
N LYS A 2 -2.52 3.45 -10.72
CA LYS A 2 -1.55 3.24 -9.64
C LYS A 2 -2.11 3.79 -8.34
N VAL A 3 -2.19 2.95 -7.32
CA VAL A 3 -2.80 3.28 -6.02
C VAL A 3 -1.79 3.07 -4.90
N LEU A 4 -1.65 4.05 -4.04
CA LEU A 4 -0.92 3.92 -2.79
C LEU A 4 -1.91 3.50 -1.70
N LEU A 5 -1.59 2.40 -1.01
CA LEU A 5 -2.41 1.88 0.10
C LEU A 5 -1.60 1.92 1.39
N THR A 6 -2.17 2.49 2.44
CA THR A 6 -1.64 2.39 3.79
C THR A 6 -2.57 1.53 4.63
N GLY A 7 -2.03 0.79 5.61
CA GLY A 7 -2.83 -0.11 6.44
C GLY A 7 -3.24 -1.41 5.74
N GLY A 8 -2.50 -1.84 4.70
CA GLY A 8 -2.85 -3.01 3.89
C GLY A 8 -2.81 -4.35 4.61
N THR A 9 -2.21 -4.42 5.79
CA THR A 9 -2.14 -5.65 6.60
C THR A 9 -3.26 -5.77 7.63
N GLY A 10 -4.05 -4.70 7.84
CA GLY A 10 -5.21 -4.75 8.71
C GLY A 10 -6.37 -5.47 8.06
N TYR A 11 -7.42 -5.73 8.83
CA TYR A 11 -8.61 -6.45 8.34
C TYR A 11 -9.26 -5.73 7.15
N ILE A 12 -9.53 -4.43 7.32
CA ILE A 12 -10.14 -3.62 6.26
C ILE A 12 -9.15 -3.40 5.13
N GLY A 13 -7.88 -3.10 5.45
CA GLY A 13 -6.84 -2.84 4.46
C GLY A 13 -6.56 -4.03 3.56
N SER A 14 -6.58 -5.26 4.10
CA SER A 14 -6.38 -6.45 3.29
C SER A 14 -7.56 -6.71 2.35
N ALA A 15 -8.78 -6.41 2.76
CA ALA A 15 -9.95 -6.50 1.89
C ALA A 15 -9.88 -5.47 0.76
N VAL A 16 -9.46 -4.25 1.05
CA VAL A 16 -9.26 -3.19 0.05
C VAL A 16 -8.17 -3.60 -0.95
N LEU A 17 -7.05 -4.13 -0.45
CA LEU A 17 -5.96 -4.59 -1.31
C LEU A 17 -6.45 -5.69 -2.27
N THR A 18 -7.17 -6.66 -1.78
CA THR A 18 -7.73 -7.74 -2.60
C THR A 18 -8.66 -7.18 -3.68
N ALA A 19 -9.54 -6.24 -3.32
CA ALA A 19 -10.45 -5.63 -4.28
C ALA A 19 -9.70 -4.84 -5.35
N LEU A 20 -8.71 -4.05 -4.98
CA LEU A 20 -7.92 -3.25 -5.92
C LEU A 20 -7.16 -4.13 -6.91
N THR A 21 -6.50 -5.18 -6.42
CA THR A 21 -5.75 -6.09 -7.30
C THR A 21 -6.68 -6.89 -8.21
N ALA A 22 -7.85 -7.29 -7.73
CA ALA A 22 -8.84 -7.99 -8.53
C ALA A 22 -9.38 -7.13 -9.68
N HIS A 23 -9.41 -5.81 -9.52
CA HIS A 23 -9.83 -4.87 -10.56
C HIS A 23 -8.67 -4.40 -11.46
N GLY A 24 -7.50 -5.00 -11.34
CA GLY A 24 -6.36 -4.72 -12.22
C GLY A 24 -5.57 -3.46 -11.88
N HIS A 25 -5.74 -2.89 -10.70
CA HIS A 25 -4.96 -1.74 -10.27
C HIS A 25 -3.57 -2.16 -9.81
N GLU A 26 -2.58 -1.33 -10.07
CA GLU A 26 -1.24 -1.48 -9.50
C GLU A 26 -1.23 -0.87 -8.11
N VAL A 27 -1.02 -1.69 -7.09
CA VAL A 27 -1.04 -1.25 -5.70
C VAL A 27 0.37 -1.20 -5.14
N THR A 28 0.77 -0.04 -4.62
CA THR A 28 1.95 0.13 -3.78
C THR A 28 1.48 0.22 -2.34
N ALA A 29 1.93 -0.68 -1.49
CA ALA A 29 1.51 -0.72 -0.10
C ALA A 29 2.64 -0.20 0.80
N LEU A 30 2.36 0.87 1.53
CA LEU A 30 3.26 1.40 2.54
C LEU A 30 3.10 0.59 3.82
N VAL A 31 4.18 -0.04 4.27
CA VAL A 31 4.20 -0.90 5.44
C VAL A 31 5.34 -0.52 6.36
N ARG A 32 5.28 -0.96 7.62
CA ARG A 32 6.27 -0.61 8.63
C ARG A 32 7.34 -1.67 8.88
N SER A 33 7.18 -2.88 8.37
CA SER A 33 8.09 -3.99 8.65
C SER A 33 8.24 -4.90 7.44
N GLU A 34 9.32 -5.68 7.45
CA GLU A 34 9.55 -6.69 6.43
C GLU A 34 8.49 -7.80 6.45
N GLY A 35 7.99 -8.15 7.63
CA GLY A 35 6.92 -9.13 7.76
C GLY A 35 5.63 -8.65 7.09
N SER A 36 5.28 -7.39 7.28
CA SER A 36 4.14 -6.76 6.60
C SER A 36 4.38 -6.65 5.09
N ALA A 37 5.62 -6.35 4.68
CA ALA A 37 5.98 -6.29 3.27
C ALA A 37 5.71 -7.62 2.56
N ARG A 38 6.08 -8.73 3.18
CA ARG A 38 5.84 -10.06 2.62
C ARG A 38 4.35 -10.36 2.46
N ARG A 39 3.54 -9.93 3.42
CA ARG A 39 2.08 -10.14 3.37
C ARG A 39 1.43 -9.41 2.21
N VAL A 40 1.76 -8.15 2.01
CA VAL A 40 1.18 -7.38 0.92
C VAL A 40 1.72 -7.82 -0.43
N GLU A 41 2.97 -8.23 -0.50
CA GLU A 41 3.55 -8.78 -1.72
C GLU A 41 2.85 -10.08 -2.13
N ALA A 42 2.60 -10.96 -1.18
CA ALA A 42 1.86 -12.20 -1.43
C ALA A 42 0.43 -11.94 -1.91
N ALA A 43 -0.15 -10.80 -1.53
CA ALA A 43 -1.49 -10.39 -1.95
C ALA A 43 -1.49 -9.61 -3.29
N GLY A 44 -0.34 -9.41 -3.91
CA GLY A 44 -0.23 -8.78 -5.22
C GLY A 44 0.17 -7.32 -5.22
N ALA A 45 0.53 -6.74 -4.07
CA ALA A 45 1.02 -5.37 -3.99
C ALA A 45 2.54 -5.28 -4.05
N THR A 46 3.04 -4.12 -4.45
CA THR A 46 4.45 -3.78 -4.34
C THR A 46 4.70 -3.16 -2.96
N PRO A 47 5.48 -3.80 -2.08
CA PRO A 47 5.69 -3.26 -0.74
C PRO A 47 6.72 -2.14 -0.74
N VAL A 48 6.49 -1.13 0.10
CA VAL A 48 7.49 -0.13 0.46
C VAL A 48 7.55 -0.06 1.98
N VAL A 49 8.71 -0.36 2.53
CA VAL A 49 8.92 -0.29 3.98
C VAL A 49 9.38 1.13 4.34
N ALA A 50 8.52 1.87 4.98
CA ALA A 50 8.80 3.25 5.38
C ALA A 50 7.86 3.66 6.53
N ASP A 51 8.19 4.77 7.17
CA ASP A 51 7.38 5.35 8.23
C ASP A 51 6.38 6.34 7.62
N ILE A 52 5.09 6.15 7.89
CA ILE A 52 4.04 7.05 7.41
C ILE A 52 4.18 8.47 8.00
N THR A 53 4.92 8.61 9.10
CA THR A 53 5.21 9.92 9.68
C THR A 53 6.36 10.64 9.00
N ASP A 54 7.06 10.00 8.07
CA ASP A 54 8.11 10.64 7.27
C ASP A 54 7.49 11.35 6.07
N PRO A 55 7.37 12.70 6.11
CA PRO A 55 6.69 13.42 5.04
C PRO A 55 7.42 13.34 3.69
N THR A 56 8.74 13.21 3.70
CA THR A 56 9.52 13.09 2.48
C THR A 56 9.24 11.77 1.77
N ALA A 57 9.22 10.67 2.52
CA ALA A 57 8.92 9.36 1.95
C ALA A 57 7.49 9.29 1.42
N VAL A 58 6.52 9.81 2.17
CA VAL A 58 5.12 9.82 1.76
C VAL A 58 4.92 10.70 0.53
N ALA A 59 5.53 11.88 0.48
CA ALA A 59 5.42 12.78 -0.67
C ALA A 59 5.99 12.13 -1.93
N ALA A 60 7.11 11.43 -1.84
CA ALA A 60 7.70 10.73 -2.97
C ALA A 60 6.80 9.63 -3.51
N LEU A 61 6.14 8.89 -2.61
CA LEU A 61 5.20 7.84 -3.00
C LEU A 61 3.93 8.43 -3.64
N LEU A 62 3.40 9.52 -3.09
CA LEU A 62 2.21 10.19 -3.64
C LEU A 62 2.44 10.76 -5.03
N ALA A 63 3.67 11.21 -5.31
CA ALA A 63 4.00 11.77 -6.62
C ALA A 63 3.94 10.72 -7.75
N ASP A 64 4.03 9.44 -7.41
CA ASP A 64 4.10 8.34 -8.38
C ASP A 64 2.78 7.57 -8.53
N VAL A 65 1.72 8.00 -7.87
CA VAL A 65 0.43 7.29 -7.89
C VAL A 65 -0.71 8.21 -8.33
N ASP A 66 -1.79 7.59 -8.81
CA ASP A 66 -3.00 8.29 -9.26
C ASP A 66 -3.98 8.53 -8.11
N ALA A 67 -3.93 7.69 -7.08
CA ALA A 67 -4.82 7.77 -5.94
C ALA A 67 -4.16 7.18 -4.70
N ALA A 68 -4.65 7.56 -3.53
CA ALA A 68 -4.19 7.02 -2.25
C ALA A 68 -5.39 6.61 -1.40
N VAL A 69 -5.25 5.46 -0.70
CA VAL A 69 -6.24 4.95 0.23
C VAL A 69 -5.57 4.72 1.57
N HIS A 70 -6.16 5.28 2.62
CA HIS A 70 -5.69 5.10 3.99
C HIS A 70 -6.72 4.24 4.75
N ALA A 71 -6.34 2.96 4.98
CA ALA A 71 -7.21 1.96 5.58
C ALA A 71 -6.76 1.59 7.00
N ALA A 72 -6.33 2.57 7.75
CA ALA A 72 -5.87 2.37 9.12
C ALA A 72 -7.02 2.28 10.12
#